data_95c5470fb97eb2496e45f6869b74861f
#
_entry.id   95c5470fb97eb2496e45f6869b74861f
#
_cell.length_a   1.000
_cell.length_b   1.000
_cell.length_c   1.000
_cell.angle_alpha   90.00
_cell.angle_beta   90.00
_cell.angle_gamma   90.00
#
_symmetry.space_group_name_H-M   'P 1'
#
loop_
_entity.id
_entity.type
_entity.pdbx_description
1 polymer ?
#
loop_
_entity_poly.entity_id
_entity_poly.type
_entity_poly.pdbx_seq_one_letter_code
_entity_poly.pdbx_strand_id
1 'polypeptide(L)'
;ETHSFIPLAMDEKMSIQTILNEHPKGVEYAHLMENLDSFPIILDSNEDILSFPPIINGAHTTVSESTTDFFIDVTGWDERAVETCLLLVCLALSERGGSIEQVKVTGFDGQIRMTPNMESKEHRVSDRLINRILGLTLESQDIASAIQRMGGSVVSSRAVTNGVNKAERWADLEVGEKEHVIAMPRWRTDIMHPVDIVEDIAIGYGYENMPNILSSVHL
;
A
#
# COMPACT_ATOMS: atom_id res chain seq x y z
N GLU A 1 7.45 7.65 -34.70
CA GLU A 1 6.25 8.47 -35.00
C GLU A 1 5.97 9.39 -33.84
N THR A 2 5.73 10.66 -34.15
CA THR A 2 5.68 11.71 -33.14
C THR A 2 4.29 11.80 -32.55
N HIS A 3 4.05 11.10 -31.45
CA HIS A 3 2.88 11.34 -30.63
C HIS A 3 2.89 12.78 -30.13
N SER A 4 1.75 13.44 -30.20
CA SER A 4 1.59 14.84 -29.78
C SER A 4 0.22 15.07 -29.17
N PHE A 5 0.15 15.91 -28.15
CA PHE A 5 -1.08 16.26 -27.44
C PHE A 5 -0.96 17.69 -26.88
N ILE A 6 -2.05 18.23 -26.37
CA ILE A 6 -2.05 19.52 -25.67
C ILE A 6 -1.75 19.22 -24.19
N PRO A 7 -0.58 19.63 -23.64
CA PRO A 7 -0.26 19.42 -22.25
C PRO A 7 -1.19 20.22 -21.31
N LEU A 8 -1.37 19.77 -20.10
CA LEU A 8 -2.15 20.46 -19.09
C LEU A 8 -1.67 21.91 -18.90
N ALA A 9 -2.63 22.83 -18.83
CA ALA A 9 -2.41 24.28 -18.76
C ALA A 9 -1.70 24.91 -19.98
N MET A 10 -1.70 24.23 -21.13
CA MET A 10 -1.24 24.77 -22.40
C MET A 10 -2.40 24.81 -23.41
N ASP A 11 -2.25 25.65 -24.44
CA ASP A 11 -3.28 25.81 -25.50
C ASP A 11 -2.83 25.18 -26.81
N GLU A 12 -1.53 24.88 -26.96
CA GLU A 12 -0.95 24.38 -28.20
C GLU A 12 -0.54 22.91 -28.08
N LYS A 13 -0.63 22.19 -29.22
CA LYS A 13 -0.23 20.80 -29.35
C LYS A 13 1.29 20.70 -29.39
N MET A 14 1.86 19.88 -28.51
CA MET A 14 3.30 19.65 -28.42
C MET A 14 3.64 18.18 -28.64
N SER A 15 4.74 17.91 -29.33
CA SER A 15 5.29 16.54 -29.40
C SER A 15 5.95 16.16 -28.07
N ILE A 16 6.08 14.86 -27.80
CA ILE A 16 6.80 14.37 -26.61
C ILE A 16 8.20 14.98 -26.52
N GLN A 17 8.93 15.06 -27.64
CA GLN A 17 10.26 15.64 -27.67
C GLN A 17 10.24 17.15 -27.38
N THR A 18 9.26 17.88 -27.91
CA THR A 18 9.08 19.30 -27.61
C THR A 18 8.76 19.53 -26.14
N ILE A 19 7.91 18.66 -25.55
CA ILE A 19 7.61 18.71 -24.12
C ILE A 19 8.89 18.55 -23.27
N LEU A 20 9.71 17.58 -23.58
CA LEU A 20 10.96 17.33 -22.82
C LEU A 20 11.97 18.48 -22.96
N ASN A 21 12.00 19.19 -24.09
CA ASN A 21 12.97 20.23 -24.34
C ASN A 21 12.51 21.65 -23.94
N GLU A 22 11.19 21.92 -23.99
CA GLU A 22 10.66 23.28 -23.90
C GLU A 22 9.61 23.49 -22.81
N HIS A 23 8.86 22.42 -22.46
CA HIS A 23 7.85 22.53 -21.41
C HIS A 23 8.51 22.54 -20.03
N PRO A 24 8.15 23.45 -19.10
CA PRO A 24 8.80 23.55 -17.79
C PRO A 24 8.91 22.23 -17.04
N LYS A 25 7.81 21.44 -17.00
CA LYS A 25 7.81 20.11 -16.38
C LYS A 25 8.63 19.08 -17.18
N GLY A 26 8.63 19.18 -18.49
CA GLY A 26 9.46 18.33 -19.34
C GLY A 26 10.94 18.53 -19.05
N VAL A 27 11.40 19.77 -19.05
CA VAL A 27 12.80 20.13 -18.74
C VAL A 27 13.19 19.72 -17.30
N GLU A 28 12.30 19.96 -16.32
CA GLU A 28 12.52 19.62 -14.91
C GLU A 28 12.74 18.12 -14.71
N TYR A 29 11.95 17.28 -15.40
CA TYR A 29 11.92 15.83 -15.23
C TYR A 29 12.49 15.02 -16.40
N ALA A 30 13.12 15.66 -17.41
CA ALA A 30 13.71 14.98 -18.55
C ALA A 30 14.70 13.86 -18.16
N HIS A 31 15.43 14.07 -17.05
CA HIS A 31 16.40 13.10 -16.53
C HIS A 31 15.80 11.73 -16.21
N LEU A 32 14.49 11.65 -15.93
CA LEU A 32 13.80 10.40 -15.69
C LEU A 32 13.60 9.56 -16.97
N MET A 33 13.75 10.19 -18.13
CA MET A 33 13.57 9.56 -19.45
C MET A 33 14.89 9.14 -20.11
N GLU A 34 16.05 9.56 -19.59
CA GLU A 34 17.35 9.43 -20.25
C GLU A 34 17.77 7.98 -20.57
N ASN A 35 17.29 7.01 -19.78
CA ASN A 35 17.65 5.60 -19.94
C ASN A 35 16.52 4.75 -20.54
N LEU A 36 15.49 5.38 -21.12
CA LEU A 36 14.38 4.66 -21.70
C LEU A 36 14.51 4.61 -23.23
N ASP A 37 14.40 3.41 -23.81
CA ASP A 37 14.38 3.21 -25.26
C ASP A 37 13.11 3.76 -25.93
N SER A 38 12.04 3.94 -25.13
CA SER A 38 10.74 4.48 -25.55
C SER A 38 10.06 5.23 -24.43
N PHE A 39 9.23 6.20 -24.79
CA PHE A 39 8.49 7.00 -23.80
C PHE A 39 7.18 6.34 -23.40
N PRO A 40 6.88 6.25 -22.09
CA PRO A 40 5.59 5.77 -21.61
C PRO A 40 4.51 6.82 -21.88
N ILE A 41 3.39 6.39 -22.46
CA ILE A 41 2.19 7.23 -22.64
C ILE A 41 0.96 6.42 -22.23
N ILE A 42 -0.03 7.09 -21.66
CA ILE A 42 -1.34 6.50 -21.35
C ILE A 42 -2.32 7.00 -22.40
N LEU A 43 -2.97 6.07 -23.07
CA LEU A 43 -3.97 6.33 -24.11
C LEU A 43 -5.35 5.89 -23.63
N ASP A 44 -6.39 6.58 -24.11
CA ASP A 44 -7.76 6.11 -24.00
C ASP A 44 -8.11 5.15 -25.15
N SER A 45 -9.37 4.73 -25.21
CA SER A 45 -9.88 3.84 -26.27
C SER A 45 -9.95 4.50 -27.65
N ASN A 46 -9.83 5.82 -27.76
CA ASN A 46 -9.80 6.58 -28.99
C ASN A 46 -8.37 6.91 -29.47
N GLU A 47 -7.38 6.39 -28.74
CA GLU A 47 -5.95 6.69 -28.94
C GLU A 47 -5.56 8.14 -28.59
N ASP A 48 -6.41 8.85 -27.81
CA ASP A 48 -6.05 10.16 -27.28
C ASP A 48 -5.12 10.02 -26.06
N ILE A 49 -4.09 10.85 -25.99
CA ILE A 49 -3.09 10.80 -24.93
C ILE A 49 -3.65 11.43 -23.66
N LEU A 50 -3.95 10.61 -22.65
CA LEU A 50 -4.39 11.05 -21.33
C LEU A 50 -3.24 11.66 -20.53
N SER A 51 -2.07 11.02 -20.58
CA SER A 51 -0.88 11.52 -19.87
C SER A 51 0.42 11.00 -20.49
N PHE A 52 1.49 11.75 -20.21
CA PHE A 52 2.88 11.38 -20.43
C PHE A 52 3.56 11.22 -19.06
N PRO A 53 3.43 10.05 -18.42
CA PRO A 53 3.99 9.84 -17.08
C PRO A 53 5.53 9.84 -17.07
N PRO A 54 6.15 10.34 -16.02
CA PRO A 54 5.59 11.09 -14.88
C PRO A 54 5.58 12.61 -15.13
N ILE A 55 5.63 13.05 -16.39
CA ILE A 55 5.91 14.43 -16.80
C ILE A 55 4.65 15.31 -16.69
N ILE A 56 3.59 14.99 -17.47
CA ILE A 56 2.40 15.85 -17.55
C ILE A 56 1.18 15.13 -18.13
N ASN A 57 0.00 15.52 -17.66
CA ASN A 57 -1.28 15.07 -18.18
C ASN A 57 -1.71 15.87 -19.42
N GLY A 58 -2.66 15.32 -20.18
CA GLY A 58 -3.31 16.00 -21.29
C GLY A 58 -4.31 17.08 -20.80
N ALA A 59 -4.45 18.17 -21.53
CA ALA A 59 -5.39 19.25 -21.19
C ALA A 59 -6.85 18.79 -21.18
N HIS A 60 -7.23 17.81 -22.02
CA HIS A 60 -8.60 17.29 -22.11
C HIS A 60 -9.03 16.47 -20.90
N THR A 61 -8.08 16.04 -20.04
CA THR A 61 -8.36 15.34 -18.78
C THR A 61 -8.32 16.27 -17.56
N THR A 62 -8.38 17.57 -17.77
CA THR A 62 -8.33 18.56 -16.70
C THR A 62 -9.48 18.36 -15.71
N VAL A 63 -9.13 18.20 -14.43
CA VAL A 63 -10.09 18.16 -13.32
C VAL A 63 -10.67 19.55 -13.08
N SER A 64 -11.99 19.62 -12.94
CA SER A 64 -12.74 20.87 -12.70
C SER A 64 -13.72 20.69 -11.53
N GLU A 65 -14.38 21.75 -11.13
CA GLU A 65 -15.42 21.71 -10.07
C GLU A 65 -16.62 20.80 -10.42
N SER A 66 -16.81 20.49 -11.70
CA SER A 66 -17.86 19.60 -12.19
C SER A 66 -17.43 18.15 -12.34
N THR A 67 -16.17 17.84 -12.06
CA THR A 67 -15.63 16.46 -12.18
C THR A 67 -16.18 15.60 -11.05
N THR A 68 -16.87 14.51 -11.42
CA THR A 68 -17.46 13.54 -10.48
C THR A 68 -16.69 12.23 -10.43
N ASP A 69 -16.01 11.89 -11.52
CA ASP A 69 -15.34 10.60 -11.68
C ASP A 69 -13.86 10.82 -12.02
N PHE A 70 -12.98 10.03 -11.39
CA PHE A 70 -11.53 10.12 -11.59
C PHE A 70 -10.98 8.78 -12.09
N PHE A 71 -10.18 8.83 -13.14
CA PHE A 71 -9.22 7.77 -13.41
C PHE A 71 -7.90 8.16 -12.76
N ILE A 72 -7.39 7.32 -11.85
CA ILE A 72 -6.19 7.61 -11.07
C ILE A 72 -5.09 6.67 -11.53
N ASP A 73 -4.01 7.23 -12.07
CA ASP A 73 -2.78 6.51 -12.31
C ASP A 73 -1.68 6.97 -11.34
N VAL A 74 -0.89 6.03 -10.86
CA VAL A 74 0.26 6.28 -9.99
C VAL A 74 1.47 5.62 -10.61
N THR A 75 2.53 6.39 -10.80
CA THR A 75 3.79 5.93 -11.39
C THR A 75 4.94 6.06 -10.42
N GLY A 76 5.91 5.18 -10.52
CA GLY A 76 7.10 5.18 -9.67
C GLY A 76 8.01 3.99 -9.95
N TRP A 77 9.17 3.97 -9.29
CA TRP A 77 10.18 2.94 -9.45
C TRP A 77 10.04 1.77 -8.48
N ASP A 78 9.24 1.94 -7.43
CA ASP A 78 8.97 0.90 -6.43
C ASP A 78 7.50 0.51 -6.49
N GLU A 79 7.21 -0.73 -6.87
CA GLU A 79 5.84 -1.24 -7.04
C GLU A 79 5.03 -1.17 -5.74
N ARG A 80 5.65 -1.49 -4.60
CA ARG A 80 4.98 -1.44 -3.30
C ARG A 80 4.59 -0.01 -2.92
N ALA A 81 5.46 0.96 -3.19
CA ALA A 81 5.18 2.37 -2.95
C ALA A 81 4.05 2.89 -3.84
N VAL A 82 4.05 2.51 -5.13
CA VAL A 82 3.02 2.86 -6.11
C VAL A 82 1.66 2.28 -5.70
N GLU A 83 1.59 0.99 -5.38
CA GLU A 83 0.35 0.34 -4.94
C GLU A 83 -0.20 0.96 -3.65
N THR A 84 0.68 1.25 -2.70
CA THR A 84 0.31 1.90 -1.44
C THR A 84 -0.22 3.31 -1.67
N CYS A 85 0.46 4.11 -2.49
CA CYS A 85 0.04 5.46 -2.82
C CYS A 85 -1.35 5.46 -3.47
N LEU A 86 -1.57 4.60 -4.47
CA LEU A 86 -2.87 4.45 -5.12
C LEU A 86 -3.96 4.11 -4.11
N LEU A 87 -3.72 3.13 -3.24
CA LEU A 87 -4.67 2.70 -2.23
C LEU A 87 -5.02 3.83 -1.25
N LEU A 88 -4.02 4.55 -0.75
CA LEU A 88 -4.24 5.66 0.19
C LEU A 88 -5.02 6.81 -0.45
N VAL A 89 -4.75 7.17 -1.71
CA VAL A 89 -5.50 8.19 -2.44
C VAL A 89 -6.96 7.75 -2.63
N CYS A 90 -7.19 6.52 -3.06
CA CYS A 90 -8.53 5.97 -3.23
C CYS A 90 -9.32 5.96 -1.90
N LEU A 91 -8.69 5.53 -0.80
CA LEU A 91 -9.31 5.53 0.52
C LEU A 91 -9.65 6.96 0.99
N ALA A 92 -8.73 7.91 0.79
CA ALA A 92 -8.97 9.31 1.15
C ALA A 92 -10.16 9.93 0.38
N LEU A 93 -10.37 9.52 -0.87
CA LEU A 93 -11.53 9.93 -1.65
C LEU A 93 -12.81 9.21 -1.20
N SER A 94 -12.71 7.93 -0.85
CA SER A 94 -13.84 7.15 -0.30
C SER A 94 -14.35 7.73 1.02
N GLU A 95 -13.46 8.16 1.92
CA GLU A 95 -13.83 8.85 3.16
C GLU A 95 -14.59 10.18 2.94
N ARG A 96 -14.49 10.74 1.74
CA ARG A 96 -15.24 11.93 1.30
C ARG A 96 -16.53 11.60 0.57
N GLY A 97 -16.94 10.33 0.56
CA GLY A 97 -18.18 9.85 -0.05
C GLY A 97 -18.02 9.31 -1.47
N GLY A 98 -16.79 9.16 -1.97
CA GLY A 98 -16.53 8.50 -3.25
C GLY A 98 -16.65 6.99 -3.18
N SER A 99 -16.96 6.35 -4.31
CA SER A 99 -16.89 4.89 -4.47
C SER A 99 -15.62 4.49 -5.20
N ILE A 100 -14.97 3.45 -4.73
CA ILE A 100 -13.76 2.92 -5.37
C ILE A 100 -14.18 1.86 -6.39
N GLU A 101 -13.85 2.08 -7.65
CA GLU A 101 -13.95 1.08 -8.70
C GLU A 101 -12.56 0.55 -9.05
N GLN A 102 -12.44 -0.78 -9.10
CA GLN A 102 -11.17 -1.41 -9.43
C GLN A 102 -10.93 -1.44 -10.93
N VAL A 103 -9.69 -1.17 -11.32
CA VAL A 103 -9.23 -1.28 -12.70
C VAL A 103 -8.53 -2.62 -12.90
N LYS A 104 -8.91 -3.31 -13.97
CA LYS A 104 -8.23 -4.52 -14.43
C LYS A 104 -7.02 -4.15 -15.25
N VAL A 105 -5.84 -4.44 -14.72
CA VAL A 105 -4.56 -4.21 -15.41
C VAL A 105 -4.02 -5.53 -15.95
N THR A 106 -3.70 -5.58 -17.23
CA THR A 106 -3.02 -6.71 -17.87
C THR A 106 -1.55 -6.32 -18.10
N GLY A 107 -0.64 -7.03 -17.45
CA GLY A 107 0.80 -6.81 -17.60
C GLY A 107 1.34 -7.27 -18.97
N PHE A 108 2.58 -6.92 -19.30
CA PHE A 108 3.27 -7.38 -20.52
C PHE A 108 3.47 -8.90 -20.55
N ASP A 109 3.50 -9.54 -19.37
CA ASP A 109 3.56 -11.00 -19.19
C ASP A 109 2.19 -11.68 -19.34
N GLY A 110 1.13 -10.91 -19.61
CA GLY A 110 -0.25 -11.38 -19.70
C GLY A 110 -0.92 -11.62 -18.34
N GLN A 111 -0.23 -11.38 -17.23
CA GLN A 111 -0.85 -11.50 -15.90
C GLN A 111 -1.87 -10.39 -15.67
N ILE A 112 -2.98 -10.77 -15.03
CA ILE A 112 -4.07 -9.85 -14.73
C ILE A 112 -4.05 -9.53 -13.24
N ARG A 113 -4.11 -8.24 -12.91
CA ARG A 113 -4.27 -7.75 -11.55
C ARG A 113 -5.40 -6.72 -11.46
N MET A 114 -6.06 -6.68 -10.31
CA MET A 114 -7.07 -5.66 -10.00
C MET A 114 -6.45 -4.60 -9.10
N THR A 115 -6.60 -3.32 -9.47
CA THR A 115 -6.05 -2.19 -8.71
C THR A 115 -7.12 -1.18 -8.34
N PRO A 116 -7.09 -0.58 -7.12
CA PRO A 116 -6.18 -0.91 -6.02
C PRO A 116 -6.46 -2.30 -5.44
N ASN A 117 -5.43 -2.96 -4.92
CA ASN A 117 -5.61 -4.20 -4.20
C ASN A 117 -6.11 -3.89 -2.77
N MET A 118 -7.35 -4.30 -2.48
CA MET A 118 -8.04 -4.07 -1.20
C MET A 118 -7.92 -5.24 -0.22
N GLU A 119 -7.31 -6.36 -0.63
CA GLU A 119 -7.20 -7.54 0.22
C GLU A 119 -6.30 -7.28 1.42
N SER A 120 -6.75 -7.71 2.59
CA SER A 120 -5.95 -7.65 3.82
C SER A 120 -4.68 -8.50 3.69
N LYS A 121 -3.65 -8.10 4.43
CA LYS A 121 -2.40 -8.84 4.50
C LYS A 121 -2.35 -9.65 5.79
N GLU A 122 -2.05 -10.95 5.67
CA GLU A 122 -1.94 -11.83 6.81
C GLU A 122 -0.54 -11.80 7.44
N HIS A 123 -0.53 -11.78 8.77
CA HIS A 123 0.65 -11.84 9.61
C HIS A 123 0.50 -12.95 10.63
N ARG A 124 1.61 -13.59 10.99
CA ARG A 124 1.63 -14.66 12.00
C ARG A 124 2.39 -14.18 13.23
N VAL A 125 1.85 -14.44 14.40
CA VAL A 125 2.46 -14.12 15.69
C VAL A 125 2.15 -15.22 16.70
N SER A 126 3.12 -15.61 17.51
CA SER A 126 2.91 -16.63 18.56
C SER A 126 2.52 -16.00 19.91
N ASP A 127 1.78 -16.75 20.75
CA ASP A 127 1.57 -16.38 22.16
C ASP A 127 2.91 -16.15 22.86
N ARG A 128 3.92 -16.94 22.53
CA ARG A 128 5.26 -16.81 23.11
C ARG A 128 5.90 -15.46 22.80
N LEU A 129 5.81 -14.98 21.55
CA LEU A 129 6.33 -13.67 21.16
C LEU A 129 5.58 -12.55 21.91
N ILE A 130 4.25 -12.63 21.95
CA ILE A 130 3.40 -11.67 22.67
C ILE A 130 3.80 -11.62 24.14
N ASN A 131 3.84 -12.77 24.81
CA ASN A 131 4.17 -12.86 26.23
C ASN A 131 5.60 -12.36 26.53
N ARG A 132 6.55 -12.67 25.65
CA ARG A 132 7.94 -12.25 25.83
C ARG A 132 8.11 -10.74 25.75
N ILE A 133 7.39 -10.09 24.83
CA ILE A 133 7.51 -8.64 24.62
C ILE A 133 6.69 -7.86 25.61
N LEU A 134 5.44 -8.26 25.84
CA LEU A 134 4.51 -7.53 26.72
C LEU A 134 4.67 -7.89 28.20
N GLY A 135 5.25 -9.06 28.51
CA GLY A 135 5.28 -9.59 29.87
C GLY A 135 3.90 -10.00 30.39
N LEU A 136 2.93 -10.21 29.48
CA LEU A 136 1.55 -10.55 29.80
C LEU A 136 1.14 -11.86 29.11
N THR A 137 0.29 -12.62 29.79
CA THR A 137 -0.41 -13.75 29.18
C THR A 137 -1.82 -13.29 28.83
N LEU A 138 -2.07 -13.06 27.54
CA LEU A 138 -3.36 -12.61 27.03
C LEU A 138 -4.18 -13.81 26.56
N GLU A 139 -5.48 -13.77 26.83
CA GLU A 139 -6.40 -14.73 26.24
C GLU A 139 -6.66 -14.39 24.76
N SER A 140 -7.02 -15.39 23.95
CA SER A 140 -7.29 -15.16 22.51
C SER A 140 -8.37 -14.09 22.27
N GLN A 141 -9.32 -13.94 23.17
CA GLN A 141 -10.37 -12.94 23.09
C GLN A 141 -9.82 -11.53 23.31
N ASP A 142 -8.85 -11.36 24.21
CA ASP A 142 -8.20 -10.07 24.46
C ASP A 142 -7.38 -9.65 23.24
N ILE A 143 -6.63 -10.60 22.67
CA ILE A 143 -5.86 -10.39 21.43
C ILE A 143 -6.81 -9.99 20.28
N ALA A 144 -7.92 -10.72 20.10
CA ALA A 144 -8.88 -10.41 19.06
C ALA A 144 -9.52 -9.03 19.22
N SER A 145 -9.88 -8.66 20.45
CA SER A 145 -10.45 -7.36 20.79
C SER A 145 -9.44 -6.23 20.58
N ALA A 146 -8.19 -6.45 20.94
CA ALA A 146 -7.10 -5.48 20.75
C ALA A 146 -6.85 -5.24 19.24
N ILE A 147 -6.69 -6.30 18.47
CA ILE A 147 -6.47 -6.22 17.01
C ILE A 147 -7.67 -5.56 16.31
N GLN A 148 -8.90 -5.85 16.72
CA GLN A 148 -10.09 -5.20 16.17
C GLN A 148 -10.09 -3.68 16.38
N ARG A 149 -9.63 -3.19 17.51
CA ARG A 149 -9.48 -1.75 17.78
C ARG A 149 -8.43 -1.11 16.89
N MET A 150 -7.44 -1.88 16.42
CA MET A 150 -6.40 -1.44 15.51
C MET A 150 -6.79 -1.61 14.02
N GLY A 151 -8.05 -1.97 13.74
CA GLY A 151 -8.60 -2.12 12.39
C GLY A 151 -8.29 -3.46 11.72
N GLY A 152 -7.69 -4.42 12.44
CA GLY A 152 -7.42 -5.77 11.96
C GLY A 152 -8.45 -6.80 12.43
N SER A 153 -8.21 -8.06 12.11
CA SER A 153 -9.00 -9.20 12.59
C SER A 153 -8.14 -10.44 12.80
N VAL A 154 -8.50 -11.27 13.77
CA VAL A 154 -7.88 -12.59 13.95
C VAL A 154 -8.59 -13.59 13.03
N VAL A 155 -7.89 -14.07 11.99
CA VAL A 155 -8.40 -15.05 11.04
C VAL A 155 -8.50 -16.44 11.68
N SER A 156 -7.45 -16.83 12.41
CA SER A 156 -7.42 -18.12 13.13
C SER A 156 -6.43 -18.08 14.28
N SER A 157 -6.72 -18.91 15.29
CA SER A 157 -5.80 -19.23 16.39
C SER A 157 -5.65 -20.74 16.43
N ARG A 158 -4.42 -21.23 16.24
CA ARG A 158 -4.17 -22.68 16.08
C ARG A 158 -2.77 -23.07 16.57
N ALA A 159 -2.55 -24.35 16.74
CA ALA A 159 -1.20 -24.85 16.97
C ALA A 159 -0.38 -24.78 15.67
N VAL A 160 0.88 -24.38 15.77
CA VAL A 160 1.84 -24.42 14.68
C VAL A 160 2.07 -25.87 14.27
N THR A 161 1.74 -26.21 13.02
CA THR A 161 1.86 -27.61 12.52
C THR A 161 3.08 -27.84 11.66
N ASN A 162 3.62 -26.78 11.04
CA ASN A 162 4.74 -26.84 10.09
C ASN A 162 5.91 -26.01 10.58
N GLY A 163 7.12 -26.43 10.22
CA GLY A 163 8.33 -25.65 10.47
C GLY A 163 8.25 -24.26 9.83
N VAL A 164 8.91 -23.32 10.47
CA VAL A 164 8.94 -21.91 10.09
C VAL A 164 9.93 -21.68 8.94
N ASN A 165 9.54 -21.01 7.91
CA ASN A 165 10.47 -20.58 6.87
C ASN A 165 11.34 -19.40 7.36
N LYS A 166 12.38 -19.04 6.59
CA LYS A 166 13.31 -17.95 6.98
C LYS A 166 12.62 -16.58 7.13
N ALA A 167 11.56 -16.33 6.38
CA ALA A 167 10.83 -15.06 6.44
C ALA A 167 9.99 -14.93 7.71
N GLU A 168 9.57 -16.06 8.29
CA GLU A 168 8.71 -16.12 9.48
C GLU A 168 9.49 -16.27 10.81
N ARG A 169 10.83 -16.36 10.74
CA ARG A 169 11.70 -16.56 11.93
C ARG A 169 11.47 -15.56 13.07
N TRP A 170 11.01 -14.35 12.74
CA TRP A 170 10.76 -13.29 13.70
C TRP A 170 9.42 -13.44 14.45
N ALA A 171 8.54 -14.33 13.96
CA ALA A 171 7.25 -14.60 14.61
C ALA A 171 7.36 -15.49 15.85
N ASP A 172 8.57 -16.00 16.14
CA ASP A 172 8.87 -16.88 17.27
C ASP A 172 7.95 -18.13 17.31
N LEU A 173 7.76 -18.74 16.14
CA LEU A 173 6.87 -19.89 15.92
C LEU A 173 7.64 -21.18 16.18
N GLU A 174 7.15 -22.01 17.10
CA GLU A 174 7.64 -23.39 17.31
C GLU A 174 6.48 -24.39 17.11
N VAL A 175 6.81 -25.55 16.55
CA VAL A 175 5.79 -26.61 16.31
C VAL A 175 5.16 -27.03 17.64
N GLY A 176 3.83 -27.03 17.66
CA GLY A 176 3.02 -27.35 18.84
C GLY A 176 2.64 -26.14 19.70
N GLU A 177 3.30 -24.99 19.54
CA GLU A 177 2.90 -23.76 20.20
C GLU A 177 1.72 -23.09 19.50
N LYS A 178 1.01 -22.22 20.22
CA LYS A 178 -0.13 -21.49 19.67
C LYS A 178 0.31 -20.27 18.89
N GLU A 179 -0.24 -20.13 17.70
CA GLU A 179 -0.12 -18.95 16.85
C GLU A 179 -1.46 -18.30 16.57
N HIS A 180 -1.41 -17.03 16.23
CA HIS A 180 -2.52 -16.26 15.68
C HIS A 180 -2.16 -15.82 14.27
N VAL A 181 -3.07 -16.06 13.32
CA VAL A 181 -3.03 -15.48 11.99
C VAL A 181 -3.91 -14.23 12.02
N ILE A 182 -3.31 -13.09 11.77
CA ILE A 182 -3.93 -11.78 11.90
C ILE A 182 -3.97 -11.11 10.53
N ALA A 183 -5.16 -10.76 10.07
CA ALA A 183 -5.36 -9.98 8.86
C ALA A 183 -5.36 -8.49 9.22
N MET A 184 -4.42 -7.75 8.64
CA MET A 184 -4.35 -6.30 8.77
C MET A 184 -4.68 -5.63 7.43
N PRO A 185 -5.30 -4.45 7.44
CA PRO A 185 -5.58 -3.71 6.23
C PRO A 185 -4.29 -3.45 5.44
N ARG A 186 -4.37 -3.57 4.11
CA ARG A 186 -3.19 -3.44 3.24
C ARG A 186 -2.52 -2.06 3.30
N TRP A 187 -3.24 -1.01 3.66
CA TRP A 187 -2.66 0.34 3.83
C TRP A 187 -1.77 0.49 5.06
N ARG A 188 -1.79 -0.47 6.01
CA ARG A 188 -0.88 -0.54 7.14
C ARG A 188 0.49 -1.04 6.67
N THR A 189 1.23 -0.15 6.04
CA THR A 189 2.58 -0.43 5.51
C THR A 189 3.67 -0.38 6.56
N ASP A 190 3.34 0.13 7.73
CA ASP A 190 4.15 0.15 8.94
C ASP A 190 4.38 -1.25 9.53
N ILE A 191 3.47 -2.20 9.26
CA ILE A 191 3.59 -3.58 9.74
C ILE A 191 4.55 -4.36 8.85
N MET A 192 5.80 -4.44 9.26
CA MET A 192 6.88 -5.14 8.56
C MET A 192 7.31 -6.43 9.25
N HIS A 193 7.16 -6.50 10.57
CA HIS A 193 7.58 -7.62 11.41
C HIS A 193 6.46 -8.06 12.36
N PRO A 194 6.49 -9.29 12.87
CA PRO A 194 5.52 -9.75 13.87
C PRO A 194 5.49 -8.90 15.15
N VAL A 195 6.60 -8.22 15.47
CA VAL A 195 6.69 -7.32 16.62
C VAL A 195 5.78 -6.10 16.48
N ASP A 196 5.53 -5.64 15.25
CA ASP A 196 4.62 -4.52 14.97
C ASP A 196 3.17 -4.93 15.29
N ILE A 197 2.83 -6.20 15.08
CA ILE A 197 1.54 -6.77 15.52
C ILE A 197 1.45 -6.82 17.05
N VAL A 198 2.56 -7.13 17.73
CA VAL A 198 2.58 -7.13 19.20
C VAL A 198 2.41 -5.71 19.74
N GLU A 199 2.98 -4.71 19.08
CA GLU A 199 2.76 -3.30 19.40
C GLU A 199 1.28 -2.92 19.24
N ASP A 200 0.66 -3.29 18.12
CA ASP A 200 -0.78 -3.08 17.90
C ASP A 200 -1.64 -3.77 18.96
N ILE A 201 -1.27 -4.98 19.38
CA ILE A 201 -1.94 -5.67 20.49
C ILE A 201 -1.79 -4.85 21.78
N ALA A 202 -0.60 -4.33 22.08
CA ALA A 202 -0.37 -3.51 23.27
C ALA A 202 -1.21 -2.22 23.26
N ILE A 203 -1.25 -1.52 22.13
CA ILE A 203 -2.03 -0.30 21.96
C ILE A 203 -3.53 -0.60 22.07
N GLY A 204 -4.00 -1.62 21.36
CA GLY A 204 -5.41 -2.01 21.36
C GLY A 204 -5.88 -2.62 22.69
N TYR A 205 -5.01 -3.28 23.46
CA TYR A 205 -5.29 -3.74 24.80
C TYR A 205 -5.39 -2.56 25.79
N GLY A 206 -4.58 -1.54 25.59
CA GLY A 206 -4.47 -0.33 26.40
C GLY A 206 -3.34 -0.42 27.41
N TYR A 207 -2.40 0.49 27.32
CA TYR A 207 -1.25 0.54 28.26
C TYR A 207 -1.68 0.73 29.70
N GLU A 208 -2.81 1.38 29.94
CA GLU A 208 -3.42 1.59 31.27
C GLU A 208 -3.89 0.27 31.92
N ASN A 209 -4.14 -0.76 31.14
CA ASN A 209 -4.55 -2.08 31.60
C ASN A 209 -3.36 -2.99 31.90
N MET A 210 -2.14 -2.55 31.57
CA MET A 210 -0.94 -3.32 31.84
C MET A 210 -0.51 -3.17 33.31
N PRO A 211 -0.09 -4.26 33.97
CA PRO A 211 0.35 -4.18 35.37
C PRO A 211 1.66 -3.39 35.49
N ASN A 212 1.71 -2.49 36.47
CA ASN A 212 2.95 -1.78 36.82
C ASN A 212 3.88 -2.72 37.59
N ILE A 213 4.73 -3.46 36.88
CA ILE A 213 5.71 -4.36 37.47
C ILE A 213 7.07 -3.67 37.42
N LEU A 214 7.66 -3.45 38.61
CA LEU A 214 9.05 -3.04 38.71
C LEU A 214 9.95 -4.22 38.35
N SER A 215 10.83 -4.03 37.34
CA SER A 215 11.82 -5.04 37.02
C SER A 215 12.77 -5.24 38.20
N SER A 216 13.02 -6.49 38.59
CA SER A 216 14.06 -6.80 39.59
C SER A 216 15.42 -6.49 38.95
N VAL A 217 16.05 -5.45 39.42
CA VAL A 217 17.45 -5.14 39.05
C VAL A 217 18.32 -5.99 39.96
N HIS A 218 18.98 -6.99 39.40
CA HIS A 218 20.10 -7.63 40.09
C HIS A 218 21.32 -6.69 39.95
N LEU A 219 21.67 -6.06 41.07
CA LEU A 219 22.90 -5.30 41.24
C LEU A 219 24.09 -6.26 41.41
#